data_f0b0d509a812cec337cf49f6e15f06c1
#
_entry.id   f0b0d509a812cec337cf49f6e15f06c1
#
_cell.length_a   1.000
_cell.length_b   1.000
_cell.length_c   1.000
_cell.angle_alpha   90.00
_cell.angle_beta   90.00
_cell.angle_gamma   90.00
#
_symmetry.space_group_name_H-M   'P 1'
#
loop_
_entity.id
_entity.type
_entity.pdbx_description
1 polymer ?
#
loop_
_entity_poly.entity_id
_entity_poly.type
_entity_poly.pdbx_seq_one_letter_code
_entity_poly.pdbx_strand_id
1 'polypeptide(L)'
;SGPTFASGSAGRANVADIVFIVDESGSIRTENFQLVRSFLHSTVSSLNVSLTRVRVGIVSYNTEARAHVYLNTFKDKAGVLQYINILPYNGGGTNTGAALNFTRDKIFTEKRGSRKGIQKVAVVITDGKSQDPVTEAASSLRRAGVTIYAVGVKDATESELKDIANHPPEKHVFIVDSFAKLKPLTQTLQKIMCKNIIDEDEADIFFLMDDSGSIHNDDFSDMKTFITGFLNKFPIGPKHVRIGLVKYSTEPTLEFDLTTYSDTDTMKKAVANIQHRGGGTKTGKALSEMGQHFKKALESRHKVPTYLIVITDGKSQDSVKAPAEELRAQDINIYAIGVKNSTEAELIEIAGDRKRTFYVTNFDSLKFINDDLIRDICVPRGKDSLKWT
;
A
#
# COMPACT_ATOMS: atom_id res chain seq x y z
N SER A 1 36.41 -8.66 -25.14
CA SER A 1 35.94 -7.75 -24.08
C SER A 1 34.66 -7.09 -24.53
N GLY A 2 33.54 -7.76 -24.21
CA GLY A 2 32.20 -7.22 -24.42
C GLY A 2 31.75 -6.45 -23.18
N PRO A 3 30.85 -5.45 -23.31
CA PRO A 3 30.41 -4.66 -22.18
C PRO A 3 29.49 -5.51 -21.28
N THR A 4 29.87 -5.64 -20.03
CA THR A 4 29.02 -6.14 -18.96
C THR A 4 27.88 -5.16 -18.74
N PHE A 5 26.68 -5.53 -19.13
CA PHE A 5 25.46 -4.82 -18.74
C PHE A 5 25.28 -4.97 -17.24
N ALA A 6 25.51 -3.88 -16.51
CA ALA A 6 25.09 -3.77 -15.14
C ALA A 6 23.57 -3.97 -15.10
N SER A 7 23.12 -5.00 -14.40
CA SER A 7 21.70 -5.24 -14.13
C SER A 7 21.16 -4.09 -13.29
N GLY A 8 20.50 -3.12 -13.95
CA GLY A 8 19.81 -2.04 -13.29
C GLY A 8 18.68 -2.62 -12.42
N SER A 9 18.64 -2.23 -11.17
CA SER A 9 17.56 -2.53 -10.23
C SER A 9 16.23 -2.01 -10.79
N ALA A 10 15.48 -2.88 -11.45
CA ALA A 10 14.09 -2.59 -11.80
C ALA A 10 13.30 -2.34 -10.50
N GLY A 11 12.52 -1.28 -10.48
CA GLY A 11 11.81 -0.74 -9.33
C GLY A 11 11.29 -1.78 -8.34
N ARG A 12 11.73 -1.66 -7.09
CA ARG A 12 11.43 -2.58 -5.98
C ARG A 12 10.10 -2.29 -5.29
N ALA A 13 9.20 -1.50 -5.90
CA ALA A 13 7.90 -1.19 -5.33
C ALA A 13 7.08 -2.48 -5.09
N ASN A 14 6.66 -2.69 -3.84
CA ASN A 14 5.77 -3.77 -3.38
C ASN A 14 6.33 -5.18 -3.45
N VAL A 15 7.57 -5.35 -3.07
CA VAL A 15 8.21 -6.64 -2.91
C VAL A 15 8.60 -6.83 -1.45
N ALA A 16 8.06 -7.85 -0.80
CA ALA A 16 8.37 -8.15 0.60
C ALA A 16 8.24 -9.64 0.90
N ASP A 17 8.97 -10.11 1.89
CA ASP A 17 8.80 -11.43 2.50
C ASP A 17 8.11 -11.24 3.86
N ILE A 18 6.85 -11.65 3.98
CA ILE A 18 6.01 -11.43 5.17
C ILE A 18 5.69 -12.76 5.83
N VAL A 19 5.96 -12.87 7.13
CA VAL A 19 5.62 -14.03 7.93
C VAL A 19 4.67 -13.65 9.05
N PHE A 20 3.52 -14.33 9.12
CA PHE A 20 2.60 -14.25 10.24
C PHE A 20 2.97 -15.29 11.28
N ILE A 21 3.16 -14.86 12.52
CA ILE A 21 3.49 -15.68 13.68
C ILE A 21 2.30 -15.67 14.62
N VAL A 22 1.52 -16.73 14.61
CA VAL A 22 0.17 -16.78 15.17
C VAL A 22 0.15 -17.62 16.43
N ASP A 23 -0.22 -17.00 17.53
CA ASP A 23 -0.51 -17.67 18.79
C ASP A 23 -1.75 -18.57 18.63
N GLU A 24 -1.59 -19.87 18.94
CA GLU A 24 -2.67 -20.84 18.98
C GLU A 24 -2.90 -21.40 20.39
N SER A 25 -2.47 -20.67 21.42
CA SER A 25 -2.58 -21.11 22.82
C SER A 25 -4.04 -21.34 23.25
N GLY A 26 -4.21 -22.08 24.35
CA GLY A 26 -5.53 -22.47 24.84
C GLY A 26 -6.43 -21.31 25.26
N SER A 27 -5.88 -20.17 25.63
CA SER A 27 -6.61 -18.94 25.98
C SER A 27 -7.44 -18.36 24.84
N ILE A 28 -6.98 -18.57 23.58
CA ILE A 28 -7.65 -18.05 22.39
C ILE A 28 -9.02 -18.69 22.18
N ARG A 29 -9.14 -19.99 22.31
CA ARG A 29 -10.31 -20.82 22.04
C ARG A 29 -10.66 -20.90 20.55
N THR A 30 -11.42 -21.93 20.17
CA THR A 30 -11.77 -22.23 18.78
C THR A 30 -12.53 -21.09 18.09
N GLU A 31 -13.48 -20.48 18.79
CA GLU A 31 -14.32 -19.41 18.25
C GLU A 31 -13.51 -18.16 17.89
N ASN A 32 -12.59 -17.78 18.76
CA ASN A 32 -11.72 -16.61 18.54
C ASN A 32 -10.66 -16.91 17.49
N PHE A 33 -10.16 -18.14 17.40
CA PHE A 33 -9.21 -18.51 16.37
C PHE A 33 -9.81 -18.40 14.97
N GLN A 34 -11.12 -18.60 14.83
CA GLN A 34 -11.83 -18.31 13.57
C GLN A 34 -11.73 -16.84 13.19
N LEU A 35 -11.78 -15.93 14.16
CA LEU A 35 -11.59 -14.49 13.93
C LEU A 35 -10.15 -14.16 13.55
N VAL A 36 -9.17 -14.88 14.09
CA VAL A 36 -7.77 -14.78 13.68
C VAL A 36 -7.59 -15.23 12.21
N ARG A 37 -8.19 -16.35 11.81
CA ARG A 37 -8.20 -16.79 10.40
C ARG A 37 -8.81 -15.72 9.48
N SER A 38 -9.94 -15.12 9.88
CA SER A 38 -10.60 -14.06 9.11
C SER A 38 -9.73 -12.82 8.99
N PHE A 39 -9.01 -12.46 10.03
CA PHE A 39 -8.05 -11.35 10.01
C PHE A 39 -6.88 -11.63 9.06
N LEU A 40 -6.27 -12.82 9.14
CA LEU A 40 -5.20 -13.25 8.22
C LEU A 40 -5.69 -13.24 6.77
N HIS A 41 -6.87 -13.81 6.54
CA HIS A 41 -7.48 -13.86 5.20
C HIS A 41 -7.69 -12.46 4.62
N SER A 42 -8.26 -11.54 5.40
CA SER A 42 -8.48 -10.15 4.97
C SER A 42 -7.17 -9.43 4.70
N THR A 43 -6.17 -9.61 5.57
CA THR A 43 -4.85 -8.99 5.41
C THR A 43 -4.15 -9.49 4.16
N VAL A 44 -4.08 -10.81 3.96
CA VAL A 44 -3.42 -11.42 2.79
C VAL A 44 -4.16 -11.11 1.48
N SER A 45 -5.50 -11.03 1.51
CA SER A 45 -6.32 -10.67 0.33
C SER A 45 -5.93 -9.33 -0.26
N SER A 46 -5.48 -8.39 0.57
CA SER A 46 -5.08 -7.06 0.15
C SER A 46 -3.65 -6.97 -0.39
N LEU A 47 -2.83 -7.99 -0.17
CA LEU A 47 -1.43 -8.02 -0.62
C LEU A 47 -1.33 -8.55 -2.05
N ASN A 48 -0.33 -8.09 -2.80
CA ASN A 48 0.00 -8.64 -4.12
C ASN A 48 0.88 -9.88 -3.98
N VAL A 49 0.25 -11.00 -3.59
CA VAL A 49 0.97 -12.26 -3.33
C VAL A 49 1.35 -12.96 -4.63
N SER A 50 2.65 -13.15 -4.83
CA SER A 50 3.23 -13.94 -5.93
C SER A 50 4.69 -14.25 -5.62
N LEU A 51 5.31 -15.14 -6.38
CA LEU A 51 6.74 -15.46 -6.20
C LEU A 51 7.68 -14.28 -6.45
N THR A 52 7.25 -13.30 -7.25
CA THR A 52 8.07 -12.13 -7.62
C THR A 52 7.74 -10.87 -6.82
N ARG A 53 6.62 -10.87 -6.08
CA ARG A 53 6.14 -9.72 -5.31
C ARG A 53 6.15 -10.03 -3.81
N VAL A 54 4.98 -10.09 -3.18
CA VAL A 54 4.89 -10.42 -1.77
C VAL A 54 4.86 -11.93 -1.60
N ARG A 55 5.80 -12.47 -0.84
CA ARG A 55 5.78 -13.87 -0.41
C ARG A 55 5.27 -13.94 1.02
N VAL A 56 4.39 -14.90 1.30
CA VAL A 56 3.74 -15.04 2.59
C VAL A 56 4.13 -16.37 3.23
N GLY A 57 4.59 -16.30 4.48
CA GLY A 57 4.79 -17.45 5.35
C GLY A 57 3.82 -17.42 6.54
N ILE A 58 3.48 -18.56 7.08
CA ILE A 58 2.61 -18.70 8.26
C ILE A 58 3.20 -19.70 9.23
N VAL A 59 3.41 -19.24 10.44
CA VAL A 59 3.85 -20.03 11.61
C VAL A 59 2.74 -19.94 12.65
N SER A 60 2.34 -21.05 13.24
CA SER A 60 1.58 -21.06 14.47
C SER A 60 2.42 -21.56 15.63
N TYR A 61 2.10 -21.16 16.84
CA TYR A 61 2.81 -21.62 18.01
C TYR A 61 1.92 -21.75 19.24
N ASN A 62 2.25 -22.71 20.04
CA ASN A 62 1.81 -22.91 21.39
C ASN A 62 3.06 -23.10 22.29
N THR A 63 3.28 -24.23 22.90
CA THR A 63 4.57 -24.60 23.52
C THR A 63 5.66 -24.80 22.48
N GLU A 64 5.28 -25.22 21.28
CA GLU A 64 6.15 -25.41 20.12
C GLU A 64 5.70 -24.57 18.93
N ALA A 65 6.64 -24.17 18.08
CA ALA A 65 6.34 -23.47 16.84
C ALA A 65 6.28 -24.45 15.65
N ARG A 66 5.36 -24.20 14.73
CA ARG A 66 5.12 -25.01 13.54
C ARG A 66 5.01 -24.15 12.29
N ALA A 67 5.74 -24.51 11.24
CA ALA A 67 5.61 -23.90 9.93
C ALA A 67 4.43 -24.54 9.17
N HIS A 68 3.48 -23.72 8.77
CA HIS A 68 2.36 -24.13 7.91
C HIS A 68 2.61 -23.76 6.46
N VAL A 69 3.12 -22.57 6.24
CA VAL A 69 3.39 -22.01 4.92
C VAL A 69 4.79 -21.38 4.96
N TYR A 70 5.68 -21.87 4.11
CA TYR A 70 6.96 -21.22 3.85
C TYR A 70 6.80 -20.15 2.77
N LEU A 71 7.76 -19.24 2.66
CA LEU A 71 7.73 -18.15 1.68
C LEU A 71 7.71 -18.63 0.21
N ASN A 72 8.01 -19.87 -0.06
CA ASN A 72 7.98 -20.51 -1.37
C ASN A 72 6.98 -21.67 -1.49
N THR A 73 6.08 -21.85 -0.54
CA THR A 73 5.10 -22.95 -0.57
C THR A 73 4.06 -22.75 -1.66
N PHE A 74 3.49 -21.57 -1.76
CA PHE A 74 2.47 -21.23 -2.75
C PHE A 74 2.98 -20.22 -3.78
N LYS A 75 2.55 -20.40 -5.02
CA LYS A 75 2.93 -19.52 -6.14
C LYS A 75 2.06 -18.27 -6.23
N ASP A 76 0.87 -18.31 -5.66
CA ASP A 76 -0.15 -17.28 -5.79
C ASP A 76 -0.93 -17.05 -4.49
N LYS A 77 -1.73 -16.00 -4.51
CA LYS A 77 -2.59 -15.60 -3.39
C LYS A 77 -3.65 -16.67 -3.06
N ALA A 78 -4.23 -17.29 -4.08
CA ALA A 78 -5.34 -18.24 -3.89
C ALA A 78 -4.93 -19.42 -3.01
N GLY A 79 -3.74 -19.98 -3.22
CA GLY A 79 -3.20 -21.07 -2.42
C GLY A 79 -3.03 -20.68 -0.94
N VAL A 80 -2.49 -19.48 -0.67
CA VAL A 80 -2.32 -18.98 0.70
C VAL A 80 -3.69 -18.78 1.37
N LEU A 81 -4.64 -18.15 0.69
CA LEU A 81 -5.98 -17.89 1.24
C LEU A 81 -6.75 -19.18 1.55
N GLN A 82 -6.67 -20.18 0.67
CA GLN A 82 -7.27 -21.49 0.91
C GLN A 82 -6.67 -22.15 2.16
N TYR A 83 -5.35 -22.08 2.34
CA TYR A 83 -4.71 -22.64 3.52
C TYR A 83 -5.11 -21.89 4.81
N ILE A 84 -5.21 -20.59 4.79
CA ILE A 84 -5.64 -19.79 5.95
C ILE A 84 -7.02 -20.25 6.45
N ASN A 85 -7.95 -20.57 5.54
CA ASN A 85 -9.28 -21.02 5.92
C ASN A 85 -9.28 -22.34 6.71
N ILE A 86 -8.26 -23.19 6.50
CA ILE A 86 -8.12 -24.49 7.17
C ILE A 86 -6.97 -24.52 8.19
N LEU A 87 -6.38 -23.36 8.51
CA LEU A 87 -5.29 -23.29 9.49
C LEU A 87 -5.71 -23.96 10.80
N PRO A 88 -5.01 -25.03 11.27
CA PRO A 88 -5.43 -25.78 12.43
C PRO A 88 -5.24 -24.97 13.74
N TYR A 89 -6.07 -25.29 14.72
CA TYR A 89 -5.98 -24.78 16.08
C TYR A 89 -5.85 -25.93 17.05
N ASN A 90 -4.78 -25.95 17.85
CA ASN A 90 -4.46 -27.08 18.73
C ASN A 90 -4.53 -26.74 20.23
N GLY A 91 -4.54 -25.45 20.59
CA GLY A 91 -4.41 -25.05 21.99
C GLY A 91 -2.98 -25.27 22.51
N GLY A 92 -2.78 -25.22 23.82
CA GLY A 92 -1.50 -25.44 24.49
C GLY A 92 -0.96 -24.20 25.18
N GLY A 93 0.35 -24.17 25.44
CA GLY A 93 1.04 -23.05 26.07
C GLY A 93 1.32 -21.88 25.13
N THR A 94 2.18 -20.95 25.57
CA THR A 94 2.46 -19.69 24.83
C THR A 94 3.97 -19.39 24.90
N ASN A 95 4.76 -20.04 24.06
CA ASN A 95 6.21 -19.80 23.97
C ASN A 95 6.56 -18.91 22.78
N THR A 96 6.29 -17.60 22.93
CA THR A 96 6.50 -16.61 21.87
C THR A 96 7.97 -16.46 21.50
N GLY A 97 8.88 -16.52 22.48
CA GLY A 97 10.32 -16.44 22.22
C GLY A 97 10.81 -17.60 21.35
N ALA A 98 10.36 -18.82 21.62
CA ALA A 98 10.67 -19.98 20.78
C ALA A 98 10.14 -19.81 19.35
N ALA A 99 8.94 -19.23 19.18
CA ALA A 99 8.37 -18.97 17.86
C ALA A 99 9.17 -17.92 17.07
N LEU A 100 9.66 -16.86 17.71
CA LEU A 100 10.52 -15.87 17.10
C LEU A 100 11.85 -16.47 16.62
N ASN A 101 12.51 -17.27 17.44
CA ASN A 101 13.72 -17.98 17.07
C ASN A 101 13.48 -18.98 15.93
N PHE A 102 12.39 -19.74 16.01
CA PHE A 102 11.99 -20.67 14.96
C PHE A 102 11.78 -19.93 13.61
N THR A 103 11.13 -18.80 13.63
CA THR A 103 10.89 -17.99 12.42
C THR A 103 12.20 -17.51 11.81
N ARG A 104 13.14 -17.01 12.62
CA ARG A 104 14.47 -16.62 12.17
C ARG A 104 15.20 -17.79 11.51
N ASP A 105 15.24 -18.95 12.17
CA ASP A 105 16.12 -20.06 11.81
C ASP A 105 15.53 -20.98 10.73
N LYS A 106 14.20 -21.06 10.65
CA LYS A 106 13.50 -22.04 9.79
C LYS A 106 12.68 -21.42 8.66
N ILE A 107 12.27 -20.15 8.76
CA ILE A 107 11.39 -19.53 7.78
C ILE A 107 12.15 -18.50 6.93
N PHE A 108 12.84 -17.55 7.56
CA PHE A 108 13.64 -16.53 6.86
C PHE A 108 14.99 -17.09 6.38
N THR A 109 14.94 -18.17 5.61
CA THR A 109 16.11 -18.81 4.98
C THR A 109 15.93 -18.89 3.47
N GLU A 110 17.03 -18.82 2.71
CA GLU A 110 16.98 -18.90 1.23
C GLU A 110 16.31 -20.21 0.76
N LYS A 111 16.58 -21.33 1.44
CA LYS A 111 15.97 -22.64 1.15
C LYS A 111 14.44 -22.60 1.24
N ARG A 112 13.90 -21.75 2.11
CA ARG A 112 12.45 -21.60 2.35
C ARG A 112 11.84 -20.38 1.65
N GLY A 113 12.58 -19.78 0.73
CA GLY A 113 12.08 -18.72 -0.15
C GLY A 113 12.35 -17.29 0.31
N SER A 114 13.11 -17.09 1.39
CA SER A 114 13.55 -15.74 1.78
C SER A 114 14.55 -15.19 0.77
N ARG A 115 14.38 -13.93 0.38
CA ARG A 115 15.13 -13.28 -0.70
C ARG A 115 16.12 -12.26 -0.17
N LYS A 116 17.34 -12.25 -0.74
CA LYS A 116 18.35 -11.24 -0.42
C LYS A 116 17.92 -9.85 -0.92
N GLY A 117 18.16 -8.83 -0.09
CA GLY A 117 17.88 -7.45 -0.44
C GLY A 117 16.38 -7.12 -0.56
N ILE A 118 15.50 -8.03 -0.12
CA ILE A 118 14.07 -7.81 -0.05
C ILE A 118 13.68 -7.58 1.41
N GLN A 119 12.76 -6.64 1.64
CA GLN A 119 12.24 -6.32 2.96
C GLN A 119 11.63 -7.58 3.61
N LYS A 120 11.98 -7.82 4.87
CA LYS A 120 11.46 -8.90 5.68
C LYS A 120 10.57 -8.34 6.78
N VAL A 121 9.37 -8.86 6.87
CA VAL A 121 8.36 -8.44 7.85
C VAL A 121 7.85 -9.65 8.60
N ALA A 122 7.75 -9.53 9.92
CA ALA A 122 7.05 -10.49 10.78
C ALA A 122 5.89 -9.79 11.49
N VAL A 123 4.73 -10.43 11.50
CA VAL A 123 3.54 -9.96 12.23
C VAL A 123 3.22 -11.00 13.30
N VAL A 124 3.45 -10.63 14.56
CA VAL A 124 3.15 -11.48 15.72
C VAL A 124 1.76 -11.16 16.22
N ILE A 125 0.91 -12.18 16.39
CA ILE A 125 -0.45 -12.05 16.90
C ILE A 125 -0.59 -12.92 18.14
N THR A 126 -0.87 -12.30 19.30
CA THR A 126 -0.99 -13.01 20.59
C THR A 126 -2.07 -12.39 21.48
N ASP A 127 -2.68 -13.20 22.34
CA ASP A 127 -3.66 -12.75 23.34
C ASP A 127 -3.14 -12.79 24.78
N GLY A 128 -1.88 -13.12 24.99
CA GLY A 128 -1.33 -13.31 26.32
C GLY A 128 0.15 -13.03 26.47
N LYS A 129 0.62 -13.17 27.69
CA LYS A 129 2.04 -13.08 28.03
C LYS A 129 2.77 -14.36 27.67
N SER A 130 3.97 -14.23 27.13
CA SER A 130 4.83 -15.37 26.84
C SER A 130 5.27 -16.10 28.12
N GLN A 131 5.35 -17.43 28.03
CA GLN A 131 5.87 -18.29 29.09
C GLN A 131 7.41 -18.40 29.02
N ASP A 132 8.00 -18.04 27.89
CA ASP A 132 9.45 -17.97 27.70
C ASP A 132 9.93 -16.53 27.47
N PRO A 133 11.25 -16.26 27.59
CA PRO A 133 11.79 -14.94 27.35
C PRO A 133 11.69 -14.53 25.87
N VAL A 134 11.22 -13.30 25.60
CA VAL A 134 11.03 -12.80 24.23
C VAL A 134 12.11 -11.80 23.79
N THR A 135 12.73 -11.09 24.72
CA THR A 135 13.59 -9.93 24.43
C THR A 135 14.77 -10.28 23.52
N GLU A 136 15.54 -11.32 23.86
CA GLU A 136 16.69 -11.70 23.04
C GLU A 136 16.29 -12.35 21.71
N ALA A 137 15.22 -13.14 21.71
CA ALA A 137 14.68 -13.74 20.48
C ALA A 137 14.19 -12.66 19.49
N ALA A 138 13.47 -11.66 19.99
CA ALA A 138 13.02 -10.53 19.17
C ALA A 138 14.21 -9.69 18.68
N SER A 139 15.16 -9.36 19.55
CA SER A 139 16.38 -8.64 19.16
C SER A 139 17.15 -9.34 18.06
N SER A 140 17.30 -10.68 18.18
CA SER A 140 18.00 -11.49 17.17
C SER A 140 17.28 -11.49 15.83
N LEU A 141 15.96 -11.55 15.83
CA LEU A 141 15.14 -11.47 14.61
C LEU A 141 15.24 -10.09 13.96
N ARG A 142 15.19 -9.00 14.74
CA ARG A 142 15.38 -7.63 14.23
C ARG A 142 16.80 -7.42 13.67
N ARG A 143 17.84 -7.93 14.36
CA ARG A 143 19.24 -7.90 13.85
C ARG A 143 19.43 -8.67 12.56
N ALA A 144 18.58 -9.67 12.29
CA ALA A 144 18.55 -10.38 11.01
C ALA A 144 17.87 -9.56 9.88
N GLY A 145 17.49 -8.31 10.14
CA GLY A 145 16.89 -7.42 9.16
C GLY A 145 15.37 -7.57 9.03
N VAL A 146 14.70 -8.18 10.02
CA VAL A 146 13.24 -8.35 10.02
C VAL A 146 12.58 -7.21 10.79
N THR A 147 11.62 -6.54 10.15
CA THR A 147 10.74 -5.58 10.81
C THR A 147 9.59 -6.33 11.48
N ILE A 148 9.46 -6.19 12.79
CA ILE A 148 8.45 -6.90 13.58
C ILE A 148 7.32 -5.96 13.98
N TYR A 149 6.10 -6.33 13.61
CA TYR A 149 4.85 -5.76 14.13
C TYR A 149 4.27 -6.71 15.17
N ALA A 150 3.79 -6.18 16.28
CA ALA A 150 3.14 -6.94 17.33
C ALA A 150 1.68 -6.53 17.48
N VAL A 151 0.78 -7.49 17.33
CA VAL A 151 -0.67 -7.34 17.52
C VAL A 151 -1.08 -8.09 18.77
N GLY A 152 -1.45 -7.33 19.79
CA GLY A 152 -1.95 -7.86 21.06
C GLY A 152 -3.48 -7.79 21.14
N VAL A 153 -4.08 -8.86 21.64
CA VAL A 153 -5.52 -8.98 21.84
C VAL A 153 -5.81 -9.24 23.32
N LYS A 154 -6.83 -8.60 23.87
CA LYS A 154 -7.28 -8.80 25.27
C LYS A 154 -6.15 -8.63 26.31
N ASP A 155 -5.69 -9.76 26.86
CA ASP A 155 -4.76 -9.84 27.98
C ASP A 155 -3.28 -9.79 27.57
N ALA A 156 -2.98 -9.51 26.31
CA ALA A 156 -1.63 -9.31 25.84
C ALA A 156 -0.94 -8.17 26.61
N THR A 157 0.30 -8.40 27.02
CA THR A 157 1.04 -7.45 27.85
C THR A 157 1.72 -6.40 26.97
N GLU A 158 1.34 -5.14 27.10
CA GLU A 158 1.86 -4.04 26.27
C GLU A 158 3.38 -3.90 26.34
N SER A 159 3.99 -4.05 27.52
CA SER A 159 5.45 -3.99 27.70
C SER A 159 6.15 -5.09 26.89
N GLU A 160 5.63 -6.30 26.89
CA GLU A 160 6.18 -7.42 26.12
C GLU A 160 6.02 -7.19 24.61
N LEU A 161 4.89 -6.67 24.16
CA LEU A 161 4.68 -6.33 22.75
C LEU A 161 5.68 -5.25 22.28
N LYS A 162 6.01 -4.27 23.13
CA LYS A 162 7.05 -3.28 22.85
C LYS A 162 8.45 -3.89 22.80
N ASP A 163 8.74 -4.90 23.61
CA ASP A 163 10.00 -5.64 23.55
C ASP A 163 10.13 -6.48 22.26
N ILE A 164 9.02 -7.00 21.76
CA ILE A 164 8.97 -7.81 20.53
C ILE A 164 9.09 -6.92 19.29
N ALA A 165 8.29 -5.87 19.18
CA ALA A 165 8.15 -5.06 17.99
C ALA A 165 9.37 -4.18 17.71
N ASN A 166 9.46 -3.69 16.48
CA ASN A 166 10.41 -2.65 16.12
C ASN A 166 10.07 -1.32 16.82
N HIS A 167 11.08 -0.49 16.96
CA HIS A 167 10.92 0.88 17.44
C HIS A 167 10.59 1.83 16.28
N PRO A 168 9.76 2.88 16.42
CA PRO A 168 9.04 3.24 17.64
C PRO A 168 7.73 2.42 17.81
N PRO A 169 7.32 2.14 19.07
CA PRO A 169 6.14 1.31 19.35
C PRO A 169 4.85 1.82 18.74
N GLU A 170 4.68 3.14 18.63
CA GLU A 170 3.48 3.78 18.07
C GLU A 170 3.21 3.37 16.62
N LYS A 171 4.24 2.89 15.91
CA LYS A 171 4.15 2.43 14.53
C LYS A 171 4.09 0.91 14.39
N HIS A 172 4.50 0.17 15.42
CA HIS A 172 4.73 -1.26 15.32
C HIS A 172 3.97 -2.11 16.33
N VAL A 173 3.31 -1.49 17.32
CA VAL A 173 2.49 -2.18 18.32
C VAL A 173 1.04 -1.79 18.18
N PHE A 174 0.16 -2.78 18.08
CA PHE A 174 -1.30 -2.63 17.98
C PHE A 174 -1.96 -3.46 19.06
N ILE A 175 -2.86 -2.85 19.83
CA ILE A 175 -3.59 -3.51 20.89
C ILE A 175 -5.07 -3.33 20.64
N VAL A 176 -5.80 -4.43 20.66
CA VAL A 176 -7.27 -4.44 20.60
C VAL A 176 -7.83 -5.19 21.80
N ASP A 177 -8.99 -4.76 22.32
CA ASP A 177 -9.60 -5.33 23.52
C ASP A 177 -10.38 -6.63 23.27
N SER A 178 -10.59 -6.98 22.00
CA SER A 178 -11.29 -8.21 21.62
C SER A 178 -10.84 -8.73 20.24
N PHE A 179 -11.04 -10.03 19.99
CA PHE A 179 -10.78 -10.64 18.69
C PHE A 179 -11.67 -10.08 17.57
N ALA A 180 -12.88 -9.63 17.90
CA ALA A 180 -13.77 -8.99 16.93
C ALA A 180 -13.20 -7.68 16.36
N LYS A 181 -12.32 -7.01 17.08
CA LYS A 181 -11.65 -5.76 16.65
C LYS A 181 -10.39 -6.00 15.80
N LEU A 182 -9.99 -7.23 15.57
CA LEU A 182 -8.89 -7.56 14.63
C LEU A 182 -9.23 -7.16 13.19
N LYS A 183 -10.47 -7.39 12.75
CA LYS A 183 -10.87 -7.10 11.36
C LYS A 183 -10.74 -5.63 10.99
N PRO A 184 -11.19 -4.65 11.79
CA PRO A 184 -10.91 -3.23 11.55
C PRO A 184 -9.43 -2.87 11.52
N LEU A 185 -8.60 -3.59 12.28
CA LEU A 185 -7.15 -3.39 12.31
C LEU A 185 -6.47 -3.74 10.98
N THR A 186 -7.09 -4.58 10.15
CA THR A 186 -6.56 -4.96 8.83
C THR A 186 -6.17 -3.76 7.99
N GLN A 187 -7.04 -2.76 7.90
CA GLN A 187 -6.78 -1.55 7.09
C GLN A 187 -5.61 -0.73 7.65
N THR A 188 -5.52 -0.57 8.97
CA THR A 188 -4.42 0.13 9.63
C THR A 188 -3.09 -0.57 9.39
N LEU A 189 -3.05 -1.89 9.55
CA LEU A 189 -1.86 -2.69 9.34
C LEU A 189 -1.41 -2.66 7.88
N GLN A 190 -2.34 -2.74 6.93
CA GLN A 190 -2.07 -2.61 5.50
C GLN A 190 -1.42 -1.27 5.16
N LYS A 191 -1.95 -0.16 5.67
CA LYS A 191 -1.39 1.17 5.46
C LYS A 191 0.04 1.26 5.96
N ILE A 192 0.30 0.75 7.15
CA ILE A 192 1.62 0.82 7.78
C ILE A 192 2.62 -0.08 7.06
N MET A 193 2.23 -1.31 6.74
CA MET A 193 3.08 -2.22 5.96
C MET A 193 3.37 -1.65 4.57
N CYS A 194 2.36 -1.08 3.92
CA CYS A 194 2.50 -0.40 2.64
C CYS A 194 3.41 0.83 2.74
N LYS A 195 3.22 1.67 3.75
CA LYS A 195 4.07 2.82 4.02
C LYS A 195 5.53 2.43 4.25
N ASN A 196 5.79 1.38 5.00
CA ASN A 196 7.15 0.91 5.25
C ASN A 196 7.78 0.23 4.03
N ILE A 197 6.97 -0.36 3.15
CA ILE A 197 7.43 -0.89 1.85
C ILE A 197 7.75 0.27 0.90
N ILE A 198 7.05 1.41 1.02
CA ILE A 198 7.28 2.63 0.23
C ILE A 198 8.36 3.54 0.86
N ASP A 199 8.62 3.47 2.16
CA ASP A 199 9.66 4.29 2.81
C ASP A 199 11.08 4.05 2.23
N GLU A 200 11.27 2.97 1.47
CA GLU A 200 12.48 2.71 0.69
C GLU A 200 12.30 2.98 -0.82
N ASP A 201 11.11 3.31 -1.29
CA ASP A 201 10.81 3.46 -2.71
C ASP A 201 10.46 4.90 -3.11
N GLU A 202 11.02 5.30 -4.21
CA GLU A 202 10.78 6.58 -4.86
C GLU A 202 9.56 6.46 -5.79
N ALA A 203 8.66 7.44 -5.77
CA ALA A 203 7.54 7.54 -6.71
C ALA A 203 7.32 8.98 -7.15
N ASP A 204 6.85 9.17 -8.37
CA ASP A 204 6.45 10.47 -8.90
C ASP A 204 4.94 10.45 -9.17
N ILE A 205 4.21 11.35 -8.54
CA ILE A 205 2.75 11.41 -8.61
C ILE A 205 2.29 12.81 -8.99
N PHE A 206 1.54 12.93 -10.09
CA PHE A 206 0.82 14.15 -10.41
C PHE A 206 -0.67 14.00 -10.13
N PHE A 207 -1.26 15.03 -9.54
CA PHE A 207 -2.69 15.25 -9.54
C PHE A 207 -3.08 16.12 -10.73
N LEU A 208 -4.12 15.72 -11.44
CA LEU A 208 -4.78 16.51 -12.46
C LEU A 208 -6.20 16.80 -11.99
N MET A 209 -6.41 18.02 -11.51
CA MET A 209 -7.58 18.44 -10.75
C MET A 209 -8.50 19.29 -11.61
N ASP A 210 -9.75 18.88 -11.76
CA ASP A 210 -10.78 19.64 -12.47
C ASP A 210 -11.09 20.94 -11.72
N ASP A 211 -11.04 22.05 -12.44
CA ASP A 211 -11.31 23.41 -11.96
C ASP A 211 -12.47 24.05 -12.75
N SER A 212 -13.35 23.23 -13.35
CA SER A 212 -14.46 23.68 -14.20
C SER A 212 -15.57 24.40 -13.42
N GLY A 213 -16.38 25.15 -14.14
CA GLY A 213 -17.43 25.98 -13.55
C GLY A 213 -18.61 25.19 -12.96
N SER A 214 -18.71 23.88 -13.22
CA SER A 214 -19.68 22.97 -12.58
C SER A 214 -19.39 22.67 -11.12
N ILE A 215 -18.15 22.88 -10.71
CA ILE A 215 -17.68 22.61 -9.33
C ILE A 215 -17.97 23.85 -8.47
N HIS A 216 -18.68 23.67 -7.37
CA HIS A 216 -18.91 24.73 -6.39
C HIS A 216 -17.68 24.91 -5.48
N ASN A 217 -17.56 26.06 -4.83
CA ASN A 217 -16.43 26.36 -3.95
C ASN A 217 -16.27 25.34 -2.81
N ASP A 218 -17.36 24.86 -2.24
CA ASP A 218 -17.34 23.83 -1.18
C ASP A 218 -16.83 22.49 -1.73
N ASP A 219 -17.30 22.09 -2.91
CA ASP A 219 -16.85 20.88 -3.62
C ASP A 219 -15.35 20.97 -3.99
N PHE A 220 -14.89 22.15 -4.40
CA PHE A 220 -13.48 22.40 -4.67
C PHE A 220 -12.62 22.30 -3.40
N SER A 221 -13.17 22.78 -2.27
CA SER A 221 -12.55 22.61 -0.95
C SER A 221 -12.46 21.13 -0.55
N ASP A 222 -13.48 20.32 -0.83
CA ASP A 222 -13.48 18.88 -0.58
C ASP A 222 -12.39 18.16 -1.41
N MET A 223 -12.18 18.55 -2.68
CA MET A 223 -11.06 18.04 -3.47
C MET A 223 -9.71 18.38 -2.85
N LYS A 224 -9.51 19.61 -2.39
CA LYS A 224 -8.27 20.00 -1.69
C LYS A 224 -8.06 19.21 -0.42
N THR A 225 -9.12 18.95 0.34
CA THR A 225 -9.10 18.10 1.54
C THR A 225 -8.72 16.66 1.21
N PHE A 226 -9.26 16.12 0.12
CA PHE A 226 -8.89 14.79 -0.38
C PHE A 226 -7.39 14.69 -0.70
N ILE A 227 -6.86 15.66 -1.47
CA ILE A 227 -5.44 15.71 -1.83
C ILE A 227 -4.56 15.84 -0.57
N THR A 228 -4.93 16.72 0.37
CA THR A 228 -4.22 16.87 1.63
C THR A 228 -4.22 15.59 2.45
N GLY A 229 -5.35 14.89 2.50
CA GLY A 229 -5.47 13.57 3.13
C GLY A 229 -4.54 12.52 2.51
N PHE A 230 -4.41 12.54 1.18
CA PHE A 230 -3.48 11.70 0.44
C PHE A 230 -2.01 12.02 0.79
N LEU A 231 -1.63 13.30 0.82
CA LEU A 231 -0.25 13.72 1.15
C LEU A 231 0.20 13.23 2.53
N ASN A 232 -0.71 13.10 3.49
CA ASN A 232 -0.40 12.61 4.83
C ASN A 232 0.03 11.14 4.88
N LYS A 233 -0.17 10.40 3.79
CA LYS A 233 0.05 8.95 3.76
C LYS A 233 1.42 8.55 3.21
N PHE A 234 2.16 9.50 2.64
CA PHE A 234 3.45 9.24 2.01
C PHE A 234 4.56 10.09 2.59
N PRO A 235 5.80 9.58 2.65
CA PRO A 235 6.97 10.39 2.91
C PRO A 235 7.25 11.26 1.67
N ILE A 236 7.05 12.57 1.80
CA ILE A 236 7.30 13.52 0.71
C ILE A 236 8.73 14.01 0.79
N GLY A 237 9.45 13.93 -0.33
CA GLY A 237 10.82 14.42 -0.41
C GLY A 237 11.54 14.10 -1.73
N PRO A 238 12.71 14.73 -1.96
CA PRO A 238 13.45 14.55 -3.21
C PRO A 238 13.91 13.11 -3.49
N LYS A 239 14.11 12.33 -2.43
CA LYS A 239 14.52 10.91 -2.48
C LYS A 239 13.39 9.95 -2.10
N HIS A 240 12.17 10.45 -2.01
CA HIS A 240 10.98 9.69 -1.64
C HIS A 240 9.87 9.93 -2.66
N VAL A 241 8.63 10.08 -2.21
CA VAL A 241 7.52 10.42 -3.09
C VAL A 241 7.56 11.91 -3.42
N ARG A 242 7.60 12.24 -4.71
CA ARG A 242 7.47 13.61 -5.22
C ARG A 242 6.04 13.79 -5.74
N ILE A 243 5.44 14.92 -5.42
CA ILE A 243 4.07 15.25 -5.82
C ILE A 243 4.07 16.53 -6.63
N GLY A 244 3.37 16.51 -7.76
CA GLY A 244 3.03 17.68 -8.54
C GLY A 244 1.50 17.85 -8.66
N LEU A 245 1.04 19.02 -9.01
CA LEU A 245 -0.36 19.33 -9.19
C LEU A 245 -0.58 20.28 -10.37
N VAL A 246 -1.46 19.84 -11.27
CA VAL A 246 -2.01 20.62 -12.37
C VAL A 246 -3.51 20.72 -12.16
N LYS A 247 -4.08 21.90 -12.24
CA LYS A 247 -5.53 22.09 -12.35
C LYS A 247 -5.90 22.44 -13.78
N TYR A 248 -7.11 22.12 -14.19
CA TYR A 248 -7.56 22.40 -15.53
C TYR A 248 -9.04 22.76 -15.60
N SER A 249 -9.35 23.60 -16.56
CA SER A 249 -10.71 23.88 -17.01
C SER A 249 -10.72 23.90 -18.54
N THR A 250 -10.79 25.04 -19.17
CA THR A 250 -10.54 25.19 -20.62
C THR A 250 -9.06 25.07 -20.93
N GLU A 251 -8.21 25.57 -20.04
CA GLU A 251 -6.75 25.52 -20.09
C GLU A 251 -6.19 24.86 -18.82
N PRO A 252 -5.14 24.01 -18.94
CA PRO A 252 -4.41 23.50 -17.78
C PRO A 252 -3.50 24.58 -17.19
N THR A 253 -3.32 24.52 -15.88
CA THR A 253 -2.44 25.42 -15.12
C THR A 253 -1.59 24.59 -14.14
N LEU A 254 -0.27 24.66 -14.28
CA LEU A 254 0.64 24.05 -13.33
C LEU A 254 0.63 24.85 -12.02
N GLU A 255 0.18 24.24 -10.94
CA GLU A 255 0.23 24.87 -9.61
C GLU A 255 1.61 24.66 -8.96
N PHE A 256 2.15 23.45 -9.02
CA PHE A 256 3.52 23.12 -8.65
C PHE A 256 3.98 21.81 -9.30
N ASP A 257 5.25 21.73 -9.63
CA ASP A 257 5.85 20.51 -10.17
C ASP A 257 6.44 19.60 -9.08
N LEU A 258 7.01 18.47 -9.49
CA LEU A 258 7.55 17.45 -8.59
C LEU A 258 8.72 17.92 -7.72
N THR A 259 9.36 19.04 -8.06
CA THR A 259 10.55 19.56 -7.38
C THR A 259 10.28 20.86 -6.60
N THR A 260 9.09 21.40 -6.69
CA THR A 260 8.73 22.69 -6.07
C THR A 260 8.75 22.61 -4.54
N TYR A 261 8.19 21.53 -3.98
CA TYR A 261 8.11 21.33 -2.54
C TYR A 261 8.77 20.01 -2.13
N SER A 262 9.49 20.03 -1.02
CA SER A 262 10.23 18.88 -0.51
C SER A 262 9.71 18.33 0.81
N ASP A 263 8.65 18.90 1.35
CA ASP A 263 8.03 18.47 2.60
C ASP A 263 6.49 18.55 2.57
N THR A 264 5.87 17.75 3.40
CA THR A 264 4.40 17.62 3.46
C THR A 264 3.70 18.90 3.91
N ASP A 265 4.24 19.61 4.89
CA ASP A 265 3.56 20.78 5.49
C ASP A 265 3.53 21.96 4.55
N THR A 266 4.64 22.25 3.86
CA THR A 266 4.70 23.31 2.85
C THR A 266 3.77 23.00 1.67
N MET A 267 3.75 21.74 1.24
CA MET A 267 2.88 21.29 0.14
C MET A 267 1.40 21.39 0.50
N LYS A 268 1.00 21.03 1.72
CA LYS A 268 -0.38 21.21 2.21
C LYS A 268 -0.84 22.67 2.17
N LYS A 269 0.03 23.59 2.57
CA LYS A 269 -0.24 25.03 2.50
C LYS A 269 -0.44 25.48 1.05
N ALA A 270 0.37 24.98 0.13
CA ALA A 270 0.22 25.24 -1.29
C ALA A 270 -1.11 24.73 -1.83
N VAL A 271 -1.51 23.50 -1.50
CA VAL A 271 -2.82 22.93 -1.88
C VAL A 271 -3.98 23.75 -1.31
N ALA A 272 -3.91 24.14 -0.03
CA ALA A 272 -4.94 24.96 0.60
C ALA A 272 -5.14 26.33 -0.10
N ASN A 273 -4.08 26.90 -0.66
CA ASN A 273 -4.09 28.20 -1.32
C ASN A 273 -4.52 28.16 -2.81
N ILE A 274 -4.74 26.98 -3.39
CA ILE A 274 -5.21 26.86 -4.78
C ILE A 274 -6.58 27.51 -4.92
N GLN A 275 -6.71 28.41 -5.92
CA GLN A 275 -7.93 29.16 -6.18
C GLN A 275 -8.77 28.44 -7.24
N HIS A 276 -10.08 28.40 -7.00
CA HIS A 276 -11.06 27.96 -7.99
C HIS A 276 -11.39 29.11 -8.97
N ARG A 277 -11.28 28.84 -10.27
CA ARG A 277 -11.49 29.85 -11.31
C ARG A 277 -12.71 29.58 -12.18
N GLY A 278 -13.10 28.33 -12.34
CA GLY A 278 -14.16 27.94 -13.27
C GLY A 278 -13.68 27.85 -14.72
N GLY A 279 -14.61 27.66 -15.62
CA GLY A 279 -14.36 27.51 -17.06
C GLY A 279 -14.96 26.23 -17.63
N GLY A 280 -14.49 25.78 -18.79
CA GLY A 280 -14.91 24.55 -19.43
C GLY A 280 -14.25 23.31 -18.81
N THR A 281 -14.43 22.16 -19.46
CA THR A 281 -13.87 20.87 -19.01
C THR A 281 -13.15 20.20 -20.20
N LYS A 282 -11.93 20.64 -20.49
CA LYS A 282 -11.11 20.08 -21.58
C LYS A 282 -10.06 19.11 -21.01
N THR A 283 -10.51 17.95 -20.56
CA THR A 283 -9.67 16.93 -19.95
C THR A 283 -8.64 16.37 -20.92
N GLY A 284 -9.02 16.20 -22.21
CA GLY A 284 -8.09 15.69 -23.23
C GLY A 284 -6.90 16.63 -23.45
N LYS A 285 -7.14 17.95 -23.52
CA LYS A 285 -6.08 18.96 -23.60
C LYS A 285 -5.16 18.91 -22.38
N ALA A 286 -5.75 18.83 -21.21
CA ALA A 286 -4.99 18.74 -19.97
C ALA A 286 -4.11 17.47 -19.93
N LEU A 287 -4.63 16.32 -20.34
CA LEU A 287 -3.85 15.07 -20.44
C LEU A 287 -2.69 15.22 -21.43
N SER A 288 -2.90 15.84 -22.58
CA SER A 288 -1.84 16.07 -23.57
C SER A 288 -0.66 16.88 -23.01
N GLU A 289 -0.94 17.87 -22.18
CA GLU A 289 0.11 18.69 -21.56
C GLU A 289 0.87 17.98 -20.43
N MET A 290 0.25 16.97 -19.79
CA MET A 290 0.91 16.22 -18.73
C MET A 290 2.17 15.50 -19.22
N GLY A 291 2.26 15.08 -20.47
CA GLY A 291 3.44 14.45 -21.05
C GLY A 291 4.73 15.27 -20.87
N GLN A 292 4.65 16.59 -21.00
CA GLN A 292 5.80 17.48 -20.82
C GLN A 292 6.29 17.53 -19.37
N HIS A 293 5.35 17.55 -18.41
CA HIS A 293 5.67 17.56 -16.99
C HIS A 293 6.36 16.25 -16.55
N PHE A 294 5.87 15.12 -17.04
CA PHE A 294 6.48 13.82 -16.77
C PHE A 294 7.85 13.66 -17.45
N LYS A 295 8.01 14.15 -18.68
CA LYS A 295 9.31 14.12 -19.36
C LYS A 295 10.38 14.86 -18.57
N LYS A 296 10.07 16.06 -18.10
CA LYS A 296 10.96 16.86 -17.24
C LYS A 296 11.32 16.14 -15.94
N ALA A 297 10.34 15.41 -15.37
CA ALA A 297 10.55 14.60 -14.18
C ALA A 297 11.52 13.43 -14.41
N LEU A 298 11.37 12.73 -15.53
CA LEU A 298 12.24 11.60 -15.92
C LEU A 298 13.68 12.01 -16.16
N GLU A 299 13.93 13.25 -16.59
CA GLU A 299 15.29 13.81 -16.74
C GLU A 299 15.98 13.99 -15.39
N SER A 300 15.22 14.24 -14.33
CA SER A 300 15.77 14.48 -12.99
C SER A 300 15.92 13.19 -12.16
N ARG A 301 15.19 12.12 -12.50
CA ARG A 301 15.17 10.87 -11.74
C ARG A 301 14.72 9.69 -12.60
N HIS A 302 15.65 8.78 -12.93
CA HIS A 302 15.39 7.66 -13.81
C HIS A 302 14.71 6.48 -13.10
N LYS A 303 13.73 5.83 -13.78
CA LYS A 303 13.11 4.54 -13.42
C LYS A 303 12.31 4.52 -12.11
N VAL A 304 11.66 5.62 -11.78
CA VAL A 304 10.75 5.69 -10.64
C VAL A 304 9.33 5.38 -11.11
N PRO A 305 8.52 4.63 -10.35
CA PRO A 305 7.10 4.47 -10.64
C PRO A 305 6.41 5.82 -10.76
N THR A 306 5.63 5.99 -11.83
CA THR A 306 5.01 7.27 -12.16
C THR A 306 3.50 7.10 -12.24
N TYR A 307 2.78 7.99 -11.54
CA TYR A 307 1.34 7.94 -11.41
C TYR A 307 0.71 9.28 -11.77
N LEU A 308 -0.45 9.22 -12.43
CA LEU A 308 -1.32 10.36 -12.65
C LEU A 308 -2.68 10.07 -12.03
N ILE A 309 -3.15 10.95 -11.15
CA ILE A 309 -4.46 10.86 -10.50
C ILE A 309 -5.34 11.98 -11.07
N VAL A 310 -6.32 11.61 -11.88
CA VAL A 310 -7.27 12.54 -12.49
C VAL A 310 -8.54 12.60 -11.66
N ILE A 311 -9.00 13.80 -11.31
CA ILE A 311 -10.25 14.03 -10.57
C ILE A 311 -11.13 14.94 -11.42
N THR A 312 -12.34 14.50 -11.77
CA THR A 312 -13.30 15.24 -12.59
C THR A 312 -14.74 15.03 -12.15
N ASP A 313 -15.59 16.04 -12.28
CA ASP A 313 -17.02 15.98 -11.97
C ASP A 313 -17.93 15.86 -13.20
N GLY A 314 -17.36 15.82 -14.39
CA GLY A 314 -18.14 15.83 -15.62
C GLY A 314 -17.47 15.19 -16.81
N LYS A 315 -18.22 15.14 -17.90
CA LYS A 315 -17.74 14.68 -19.18
C LYS A 315 -16.84 15.72 -19.84
N SER A 316 -15.73 15.25 -20.41
CA SER A 316 -14.82 16.11 -21.19
C SER A 316 -15.48 16.70 -22.44
N GLN A 317 -15.17 17.95 -22.75
CA GLN A 317 -15.58 18.64 -23.99
C GLN A 317 -14.72 18.24 -25.19
N ASP A 318 -13.58 17.61 -24.95
CA ASP A 318 -12.67 17.11 -25.98
C ASP A 318 -12.38 15.62 -25.80
N SER A 319 -11.70 15.01 -26.76
CA SER A 319 -11.37 13.58 -26.70
C SER A 319 -10.26 13.31 -25.69
N VAL A 320 -10.50 12.35 -24.78
CA VAL A 320 -9.54 11.93 -23.75
C VAL A 320 -8.73 10.70 -24.16
N LYS A 321 -9.21 9.93 -25.15
CA LYS A 321 -8.68 8.60 -25.48
C LYS A 321 -7.23 8.65 -25.94
N ALA A 322 -6.94 9.37 -27.01
CA ALA A 322 -5.58 9.43 -27.58
C ALA A 322 -4.55 10.01 -26.59
N PRO A 323 -4.82 11.17 -25.90
CA PRO A 323 -3.89 11.69 -24.90
C PRO A 323 -3.63 10.73 -23.74
N ALA A 324 -4.66 10.03 -23.28
CA ALA A 324 -4.49 9.05 -22.20
C ALA A 324 -3.68 7.82 -22.65
N GLU A 325 -3.91 7.32 -23.87
CA GLU A 325 -3.11 6.24 -24.45
C GLU A 325 -1.63 6.61 -24.58
N GLU A 326 -1.33 7.83 -25.01
CA GLU A 326 0.05 8.33 -25.11
C GLU A 326 0.77 8.36 -23.76
N LEU A 327 0.09 8.80 -22.71
CA LEU A 327 0.64 8.79 -21.35
C LEU A 327 0.89 7.37 -20.85
N ARG A 328 -0.06 6.48 -21.04
CA ARG A 328 0.11 5.05 -20.65
C ARG A 328 1.21 4.35 -21.43
N ALA A 329 1.41 4.70 -22.70
CA ALA A 329 2.53 4.20 -23.52
C ALA A 329 3.90 4.62 -22.99
N GLN A 330 3.96 5.68 -22.18
CA GLN A 330 5.15 6.14 -21.45
C GLN A 330 5.29 5.49 -20.05
N ASP A 331 4.61 4.38 -19.79
CA ASP A 331 4.57 3.68 -18.49
C ASP A 331 4.00 4.53 -17.32
N ILE A 332 3.18 5.53 -17.62
CA ILE A 332 2.47 6.31 -16.62
C ILE A 332 1.19 5.57 -16.21
N ASN A 333 1.06 5.27 -14.92
CA ASN A 333 -0.11 4.63 -14.37
C ASN A 333 -1.19 5.67 -14.07
N ILE A 334 -2.32 5.63 -14.78
CA ILE A 334 -3.39 6.60 -14.62
C ILE A 334 -4.52 6.03 -13.76
N TYR A 335 -4.89 6.77 -12.72
CA TYR A 335 -6.10 6.56 -11.94
C TYR A 335 -7.10 7.66 -12.25
N ALA A 336 -8.35 7.31 -12.50
CA ALA A 336 -9.41 8.25 -12.80
C ALA A 336 -10.49 8.21 -11.72
N ILE A 337 -10.72 9.35 -11.07
CA ILE A 337 -11.72 9.53 -10.03
C ILE A 337 -12.82 10.42 -10.58
N GLY A 338 -14.01 9.85 -10.72
CA GLY A 338 -15.20 10.55 -11.16
C GLY A 338 -16.10 10.94 -10.00
N VAL A 339 -16.66 12.15 -10.08
CA VAL A 339 -17.64 12.65 -9.13
C VAL A 339 -18.89 13.09 -9.91
N LYS A 340 -20.07 12.98 -9.29
CA LYS A 340 -21.35 13.49 -9.83
C LYS A 340 -21.65 13.01 -11.26
N ASN A 341 -21.47 13.90 -12.25
CA ASN A 341 -21.87 13.71 -13.65
C ASN A 341 -20.82 13.07 -14.54
N SER A 342 -19.68 12.63 -13.97
CA SER A 342 -18.68 11.88 -14.71
C SER A 342 -19.25 10.53 -15.18
N THR A 343 -18.76 10.02 -16.32
CA THR A 343 -19.22 8.75 -16.88
C THR A 343 -18.17 7.66 -16.72
N GLU A 344 -18.60 6.47 -16.33
CA GLU A 344 -17.72 5.31 -16.19
C GLU A 344 -16.92 5.03 -17.46
N ALA A 345 -17.57 5.14 -18.62
CA ALA A 345 -16.92 4.89 -19.92
C ALA A 345 -15.72 5.82 -20.14
N GLU A 346 -15.85 7.12 -19.88
CA GLU A 346 -14.77 8.09 -20.03
C GLU A 346 -13.67 7.89 -18.97
N LEU A 347 -14.03 7.55 -17.74
CA LEU A 347 -13.04 7.21 -16.71
C LEU A 347 -12.20 6.00 -17.10
N ILE A 348 -12.81 4.99 -17.71
CA ILE A 348 -12.09 3.81 -18.24
C ILE A 348 -11.18 4.20 -19.41
N GLU A 349 -11.63 5.07 -20.32
CA GLU A 349 -10.79 5.59 -21.40
C GLU A 349 -9.55 6.31 -20.86
N ILE A 350 -9.71 7.13 -19.81
CA ILE A 350 -8.62 7.84 -19.16
C ILE A 350 -7.66 6.85 -18.46
N ALA A 351 -8.18 5.98 -17.60
CA ALA A 351 -7.37 5.07 -16.80
C ALA A 351 -6.81 3.86 -17.59
N GLY A 352 -7.51 3.46 -18.66
CA GLY A 352 -7.17 2.27 -19.47
C GLY A 352 -7.61 0.95 -18.84
N ASP A 353 -8.08 0.94 -17.61
CA ASP A 353 -8.58 -0.24 -16.90
C ASP A 353 -9.65 0.20 -15.89
N ARG A 354 -10.81 -0.50 -15.90
CA ARG A 354 -11.88 -0.28 -14.94
C ARG A 354 -11.41 -0.35 -13.48
N LYS A 355 -10.43 -1.19 -13.22
CA LYS A 355 -9.87 -1.38 -11.87
C LYS A 355 -9.09 -0.15 -11.34
N ARG A 356 -8.76 0.80 -12.21
CA ARG A 356 -8.11 2.07 -11.86
C ARG A 356 -9.10 3.23 -11.89
N THR A 357 -10.39 2.94 -11.90
CA THR A 357 -11.45 3.95 -11.86
C THR A 357 -12.17 3.91 -10.53
N PHE A 358 -12.46 5.09 -9.99
CA PHE A 358 -13.25 5.28 -8.78
C PHE A 358 -14.39 6.23 -9.09
N TYR A 359 -15.54 6.01 -8.48
CA TYR A 359 -16.69 6.89 -8.64
C TYR A 359 -17.35 7.16 -7.30
N VAL A 360 -17.68 8.42 -7.05
CA VAL A 360 -18.48 8.86 -5.90
C VAL A 360 -19.58 9.82 -6.35
N THR A 361 -20.69 9.79 -5.62
CA THR A 361 -21.87 10.62 -5.94
C THR A 361 -21.70 12.08 -5.59
N ASN A 362 -20.81 12.41 -4.65
CA ASN A 362 -20.52 13.77 -4.19
C ASN A 362 -19.06 13.93 -3.76
N PHE A 363 -18.60 15.17 -3.65
CA PHE A 363 -17.19 15.48 -3.34
C PHE A 363 -16.79 15.15 -1.91
N ASP A 364 -17.69 15.25 -0.94
CA ASP A 364 -17.39 14.91 0.45
C ASP A 364 -17.11 13.42 0.65
N SER A 365 -17.55 12.57 -0.26
CA SER A 365 -17.29 11.14 -0.31
C SER A 365 -15.89 10.78 -0.82
N LEU A 366 -15.14 11.72 -1.41
CA LEU A 366 -13.76 11.52 -1.85
C LEU A 366 -12.85 11.03 -0.72
N LYS A 367 -13.08 11.47 0.51
CA LYS A 367 -12.32 11.01 1.69
C LYS A 367 -12.30 9.48 1.86
N PHE A 368 -13.33 8.77 1.40
CA PHE A 368 -13.43 7.32 1.49
C PHE A 368 -12.62 6.58 0.42
N ILE A 369 -12.26 7.26 -0.67
CA ILE A 369 -11.44 6.68 -1.75
C ILE A 369 -9.97 6.67 -1.39
N ASN A 370 -9.49 7.57 -0.52
CA ASN A 370 -8.06 7.70 -0.21
C ASN A 370 -7.41 6.35 0.14
N ASP A 371 -8.05 5.56 0.98
CA ASP A 371 -7.49 4.30 1.44
C ASP A 371 -7.46 3.24 0.32
N ASP A 372 -8.47 3.21 -0.53
CA ASP A 372 -8.53 2.31 -1.69
C ASP A 372 -7.51 2.69 -2.76
N LEU A 373 -7.40 3.98 -3.07
CA LEU A 373 -6.42 4.51 -4.01
C LEU A 373 -4.98 4.26 -3.55
N ILE A 374 -4.69 4.50 -2.27
CA ILE A 374 -3.36 4.26 -1.68
C ILE A 374 -3.03 2.78 -1.74
N ARG A 375 -3.98 1.91 -1.40
CA ARG A 375 -3.80 0.46 -1.50
C ARG A 375 -3.47 0.03 -2.93
N ASP A 376 -4.16 0.56 -3.93
CA ASP A 376 -3.92 0.24 -5.34
C ASP A 376 -2.56 0.75 -5.83
N ILE A 377 -2.13 1.91 -5.38
CA ILE A 377 -0.79 2.46 -5.67
C ILE A 377 0.30 1.65 -4.98
N CYS A 378 0.08 1.25 -3.73
CA CYS A 378 1.02 0.45 -2.96
C CYS A 378 1.08 -1.02 -3.41
N VAL A 379 0.02 -1.54 -4.05
CA VAL A 379 -0.06 -2.89 -4.62
C VAL A 379 -0.26 -2.77 -6.13
N PRO A 380 0.75 -2.39 -6.93
CA PRO A 380 0.60 -2.31 -8.38
C PRO A 380 0.15 -3.66 -8.90
N ARG A 381 -0.97 -3.66 -9.59
CA ARG A 381 -1.43 -4.82 -10.32
C ARG A 381 -0.41 -5.11 -11.41
N GLY A 382 0.22 -6.27 -11.32
CA GLY A 382 1.17 -6.73 -12.30
C GLY A 382 0.58 -6.63 -13.71
N LYS A 383 1.42 -6.40 -14.70
CA LYS A 383 1.11 -6.55 -16.12
C LYS A 383 0.72 -8.02 -16.40
N ASP A 384 -0.40 -8.48 -15.88
CA ASP A 384 -1.02 -9.73 -16.24
C ASP A 384 -2.11 -9.48 -17.29
N SER A 385 -1.64 -9.05 -18.46
CA SER A 385 -2.34 -9.29 -19.71
C SER A 385 -1.36 -9.81 -20.75
N LEU A 386 -0.68 -10.89 -20.44
CA LEU A 386 -0.13 -11.74 -21.50
C LEU A 386 -1.30 -12.55 -22.05
N LYS A 387 -1.69 -12.14 -23.24
CA LYS A 387 -2.56 -12.84 -24.17
C LYS A 387 -2.32 -14.34 -24.11
N TRP A 388 -3.36 -15.08 -23.75
CA TRP A 388 -3.52 -16.43 -24.22
C TRP A 388 -4.25 -16.36 -25.56
N THR A 389 -3.53 -16.59 -26.63
CA THR A 389 -4.09 -17.06 -27.90
C THR A 389 -4.38 -18.54 -27.80
#